data_99f5671e7d0a2750ba792d06456db775
#
_entry.id   99f5671e7d0a2750ba792d06456db775
#
_cell.length_a   1.000
_cell.length_b   1.000
_cell.length_c   1.000
_cell.angle_alpha   90.00
_cell.angle_beta   90.00
_cell.angle_gamma   90.00
#
_symmetry.space_group_name_H-M   'P 1'
#
loop_
_entity.id
_entity.type
_entity.pdbx_description
1 polymer ?
#
loop_
_entity_poly.entity_id
_entity_poly.type
_entity_poly.pdbx_seq_one_letter_code
_entity_poly.pdbx_strand_id
1 'polypeptide(L)'
;VEPSLVLASQSPARAGLLQKACIPFDTVVSHVDEDAVVAAEGPLSPPDTALRLARAKAEAVAALPGGFGRLVLGCDSVFELDGRCYGKPHDPAVAVERIGAMSGRVGTLHTGHWLVDARRVPALGEGSIRSAHVHFAPLSAQEIRDYVATGEPLEVAGSFTLDGRGSLFIERVDGDPNAVIGLSLTAVRELLRAVGVSMTSWWDATAQRSPS
;
A
#
# COMPACT_ATOMS: atom_id res chain seq x y z
N VAL A 1 0.17 27.22 9.26
CA VAL A 1 -0.22 25.88 9.71
C VAL A 1 0.38 24.89 8.73
N GLU A 2 1.29 24.03 9.20
CA GLU A 2 1.86 22.97 8.34
C GLU A 2 0.74 22.04 7.86
N PRO A 3 0.78 21.63 6.58
CA PRO A 3 -0.21 20.70 6.04
C PRO A 3 -0.08 19.35 6.76
N SER A 4 -1.14 18.90 7.39
CA SER A 4 -1.16 17.62 8.08
C SER A 4 -1.63 16.52 7.14
N LEU A 5 -0.86 15.43 7.06
CA LEU A 5 -1.19 14.24 6.28
C LEU A 5 -1.98 13.24 7.13
N VAL A 6 -3.00 12.65 6.54
CA VAL A 6 -3.74 11.52 7.11
C VAL A 6 -3.54 10.31 6.22
N LEU A 7 -3.07 9.21 6.78
CA LEU A 7 -3.00 7.91 6.10
C LEU A 7 -4.31 7.14 6.34
N ALA A 8 -5.08 6.94 5.28
CA ALA A 8 -6.35 6.19 5.28
C ALA A 8 -6.09 4.67 5.19
N SER A 9 -5.37 4.11 6.17
CA SER A 9 -4.96 2.70 6.15
C SER A 9 -4.70 2.16 7.55
N GLN A 10 -4.95 0.85 7.75
CA GLN A 10 -4.57 0.10 8.96
C GLN A 10 -3.19 -0.57 8.82
N SER A 11 -2.55 -0.53 7.65
CA SER A 11 -1.31 -1.28 7.38
C SER A 11 -0.13 -0.72 8.17
N PRO A 12 0.48 -1.50 9.09
CA PRO A 12 1.70 -1.08 9.78
C PRO A 12 2.89 -0.85 8.84
N ALA A 13 2.96 -1.64 7.75
CA ALA A 13 4.01 -1.52 6.75
C ALA A 13 3.97 -0.15 6.05
N ARG A 14 2.78 0.31 5.63
CA ARG A 14 2.59 1.64 5.03
C ARG A 14 2.96 2.76 6.01
N ALA A 15 2.50 2.66 7.25
CA ALA A 15 2.85 3.62 8.31
C ALA A 15 4.37 3.63 8.56
N GLY A 16 5.00 2.47 8.61
CA GLY A 16 6.45 2.31 8.78
C GLY A 16 7.27 2.98 7.67
N LEU A 17 6.80 2.95 6.41
CA LEU A 17 7.47 3.64 5.31
C LEU A 17 7.44 5.17 5.48
N LEU A 18 6.30 5.74 5.85
CA LEU A 18 6.20 7.19 6.13
C LEU A 18 7.04 7.59 7.34
N GLN A 19 7.05 6.77 8.40
CA GLN A 19 7.88 7.01 9.59
C GLN A 19 9.37 7.01 9.26
N LYS A 20 9.84 6.00 8.51
CA LYS A 20 11.25 5.91 8.06
C LYS A 20 11.66 7.10 7.17
N ALA A 21 10.70 7.64 6.42
CA ALA A 21 10.92 8.85 5.61
C ALA A 21 10.77 10.16 6.42
N CYS A 22 10.55 10.08 7.73
CA CYS A 22 10.33 11.23 8.62
C CYS A 22 9.18 12.15 8.14
N ILE A 23 8.12 11.57 7.63
CA ILE A 23 6.90 12.27 7.20
C ILE A 23 5.91 12.24 8.36
N PRO A 24 5.47 13.40 8.88
CA PRO A 24 4.45 13.43 9.93
C PRO A 24 3.08 13.08 9.36
N PHE A 25 2.36 12.18 10.01
CA PHE A 25 1.01 11.78 9.62
C PHE A 25 0.22 11.28 10.81
N ASP A 26 -1.11 11.33 10.68
CA ASP A 26 -2.05 10.59 11.53
C ASP A 26 -2.65 9.43 10.75
N THR A 27 -3.18 8.43 11.45
CA THR A 27 -3.86 7.29 10.82
C THR A 27 -5.34 7.33 11.13
N VAL A 28 -6.17 7.21 10.09
CA VAL A 28 -7.62 7.07 10.21
C VAL A 28 -8.08 5.89 9.37
N VAL A 29 -8.85 4.99 9.96
CA VAL A 29 -9.37 3.80 9.26
C VAL A 29 -10.56 4.18 8.41
N SER A 30 -10.57 3.74 7.15
CA SER A 30 -11.64 4.08 6.19
C SER A 30 -12.93 3.28 6.39
N HIS A 31 -12.85 2.05 6.92
CA HIS A 31 -13.94 1.07 7.02
C HIS A 31 -14.69 0.83 5.69
N VAL A 32 -14.02 0.98 4.57
CA VAL A 32 -14.57 0.74 3.23
C VAL A 32 -14.76 -0.76 3.03
N ASP A 33 -15.94 -1.16 2.53
CA ASP A 33 -16.19 -2.50 2.03
C ASP A 33 -15.57 -2.63 0.63
N GLU A 34 -14.38 -3.25 0.58
CA GLU A 34 -13.57 -3.36 -0.63
C GLU A 34 -14.27 -4.21 -1.69
N ASP A 35 -14.96 -5.29 -1.29
CA ASP A 35 -15.69 -6.17 -2.21
C ASP A 35 -16.88 -5.43 -2.84
N ALA A 36 -17.61 -4.66 -2.05
CA ALA A 36 -18.70 -3.84 -2.57
C ALA A 36 -18.22 -2.77 -3.55
N VAL A 37 -17.07 -2.15 -3.30
CA VAL A 37 -16.48 -1.16 -4.21
C VAL A 37 -16.12 -1.78 -5.54
N VAL A 38 -15.46 -2.95 -5.53
CA VAL A 38 -15.07 -3.66 -6.77
C VAL A 38 -16.32 -4.15 -7.52
N ALA A 39 -17.31 -4.70 -6.83
CA ALA A 39 -18.55 -5.19 -7.45
C ALA A 39 -19.36 -4.08 -8.14
N ALA A 40 -19.34 -2.86 -7.61
CA ALA A 40 -20.09 -1.72 -8.17
C ALA A 40 -19.48 -1.20 -9.49
N GLU A 41 -18.18 -1.36 -9.71
CA GLU A 41 -17.48 -0.85 -10.91
C GLU A 41 -17.47 -1.88 -12.07
N GLY A 42 -17.72 -3.16 -11.78
CA GLY A 42 -17.55 -4.26 -12.75
C GLY A 42 -16.10 -4.72 -12.87
N PRO A 43 -15.75 -5.50 -13.91
CA PRO A 43 -14.40 -6.02 -14.08
C PRO A 43 -13.38 -4.90 -14.31
N LEU A 44 -12.44 -4.74 -13.38
CA LEU A 44 -11.31 -3.82 -13.48
C LEU A 44 -10.01 -4.59 -13.73
N SER A 45 -9.04 -3.94 -14.38
CA SER A 45 -7.67 -4.47 -14.41
C SER A 45 -7.05 -4.45 -12.99
N PRO A 46 -6.03 -5.30 -12.70
CA PRO A 46 -5.38 -5.31 -11.40
C PRO A 46 -4.87 -3.92 -10.93
N PRO A 47 -4.18 -3.12 -11.78
CA PRO A 47 -3.76 -1.78 -11.39
C PRO A 47 -4.94 -0.82 -11.16
N ASP A 48 -6.01 -0.91 -11.97
CA ASP A 48 -7.20 -0.06 -11.79
C ASP A 48 -7.95 -0.44 -10.51
N THR A 49 -8.00 -1.72 -10.16
CA THR A 49 -8.56 -2.18 -8.88
C THR A 49 -7.82 -1.56 -7.70
N ALA A 50 -6.47 -1.61 -7.70
CA ALA A 50 -5.66 -1.01 -6.65
C ALA A 50 -5.91 0.50 -6.53
N LEU A 51 -5.98 1.22 -7.66
CA LEU A 51 -6.25 2.66 -7.67
C LEU A 51 -7.67 2.97 -7.17
N ARG A 52 -8.66 2.20 -7.62
CA ARG A 52 -10.06 2.41 -7.23
C ARG A 52 -10.28 2.20 -5.72
N LEU A 53 -9.67 1.18 -5.15
CA LEU A 53 -9.71 0.93 -3.70
C LEU A 53 -8.96 2.01 -2.92
N ALA A 54 -7.79 2.45 -3.39
CA ALA A 54 -7.06 3.56 -2.80
C ALA A 54 -7.90 4.84 -2.77
N ARG A 55 -8.59 5.14 -3.89
CA ARG A 55 -9.51 6.26 -4.01
C ARG A 55 -10.66 6.17 -3.01
N ALA A 56 -11.36 5.05 -2.97
CA ALA A 56 -12.47 4.86 -2.05
C ALA A 56 -12.08 5.07 -0.58
N LYS A 57 -10.90 4.55 -0.19
CA LYS A 57 -10.36 4.73 1.17
C LYS A 57 -10.05 6.20 1.47
N ALA A 58 -9.41 6.91 0.56
CA ALA A 58 -9.07 8.32 0.74
C ALA A 58 -10.32 9.20 0.84
N GLU A 59 -11.27 9.02 -0.09
CA GLU A 59 -12.52 9.79 -0.12
C GLU A 59 -13.39 9.54 1.11
N ALA A 60 -13.49 8.28 1.56
CA ALA A 60 -14.22 7.95 2.79
C ALA A 60 -13.63 8.65 4.01
N VAL A 61 -12.31 8.64 4.18
CA VAL A 61 -11.65 9.31 5.31
C VAL A 61 -11.71 10.84 5.17
N ALA A 62 -11.60 11.39 3.97
CA ALA A 62 -11.71 12.83 3.75
C ALA A 62 -13.08 13.39 4.16
N ALA A 63 -14.12 12.58 4.11
CA ALA A 63 -15.47 12.92 4.56
C ALA A 63 -15.67 12.81 6.09
N LEU A 64 -14.73 12.19 6.82
CA LEU A 64 -14.77 12.08 8.28
C LEU A 64 -14.15 13.31 8.96
N PRO A 65 -14.53 13.62 10.21
CA PRO A 65 -13.94 14.73 10.97
C PRO A 65 -12.39 14.69 11.03
N GLY A 66 -11.80 13.48 11.05
CA GLY A 66 -10.35 13.30 11.07
C GLY A 66 -9.64 13.64 9.76
N GLY A 67 -10.37 13.69 8.64
CA GLY A 67 -9.83 14.03 7.31
C GLY A 67 -10.17 15.45 6.85
N PHE A 68 -11.14 16.07 7.47
CA PHE A 68 -11.63 17.39 7.04
C PHE A 68 -10.54 18.47 7.15
N GLY A 69 -10.37 19.27 6.09
CA GLY A 69 -9.37 20.34 6.04
C GLY A 69 -7.91 19.85 5.96
N ARG A 70 -7.67 18.59 5.64
CA ARG A 70 -6.34 17.94 5.61
C ARG A 70 -6.01 17.33 4.25
N LEU A 71 -4.80 16.84 4.12
CA LEU A 71 -4.38 15.97 3.02
C LEU A 71 -4.64 14.52 3.43
N VAL A 72 -5.42 13.77 2.64
CA VAL A 72 -5.77 12.38 2.94
C VAL A 72 -5.21 11.46 1.87
N LEU A 73 -4.33 10.56 2.27
CA LEU A 73 -3.69 9.58 1.41
C LEU A 73 -4.32 8.19 1.60
N GLY A 74 -4.95 7.68 0.56
CA GLY A 74 -5.38 6.29 0.46
C GLY A 74 -4.37 5.46 -0.34
N CYS A 75 -4.17 4.22 0.07
CA CYS A 75 -3.34 3.25 -0.65
C CYS A 75 -4.00 1.88 -0.64
N ASP A 76 -3.90 1.18 -1.77
CA ASP A 76 -4.28 -0.22 -1.87
C ASP A 76 -3.31 -0.99 -2.75
N SER A 77 -3.17 -2.31 -2.51
CA SER A 77 -2.23 -3.16 -3.24
C SER A 77 -2.91 -4.44 -3.70
N VAL A 78 -2.67 -4.79 -4.97
CA VAL A 78 -3.17 -6.02 -5.60
C VAL A 78 -1.98 -6.76 -6.20
N PHE A 79 -1.85 -8.04 -5.88
CA PHE A 79 -0.86 -8.92 -6.51
C PHE A 79 -1.49 -9.68 -7.66
N GLU A 80 -0.79 -9.70 -8.79
CA GLU A 80 -1.19 -10.38 -10.03
C GLU A 80 -0.20 -11.49 -10.37
N LEU A 81 -0.74 -12.68 -10.67
CA LEU A 81 0.02 -13.79 -11.26
C LEU A 81 -0.86 -14.42 -12.35
N ASP A 82 -0.34 -14.56 -13.58
CA ASP A 82 -1.05 -15.11 -14.74
C ASP A 82 -2.41 -14.44 -15.05
N GLY A 83 -2.49 -13.12 -14.88
CA GLY A 83 -3.72 -12.36 -15.10
C GLY A 83 -4.79 -12.54 -14.01
N ARG A 84 -4.44 -13.17 -12.87
CA ARG A 84 -5.33 -13.34 -11.72
C ARG A 84 -4.88 -12.48 -10.56
N CYS A 85 -5.83 -11.82 -9.92
CA CYS A 85 -5.60 -11.05 -8.71
C CYS A 85 -5.61 -11.94 -7.46
N TYR A 86 -4.66 -11.71 -6.58
CA TYR A 86 -4.54 -12.37 -5.29
C TYR A 86 -4.55 -11.33 -4.16
N GLY A 87 -5.66 -11.28 -3.44
CA GLY A 87 -5.78 -10.51 -2.20
C GLY A 87 -5.11 -11.23 -1.03
N LYS A 88 -5.49 -10.88 0.19
CA LYS A 88 -5.05 -11.57 1.42
C LYS A 88 -5.62 -12.99 1.44
N PRO A 89 -4.83 -14.01 1.81
CA PRO A 89 -5.33 -15.38 1.86
C PRO A 89 -6.21 -15.66 3.08
N HIS A 90 -5.95 -15.04 4.23
CA HIS A 90 -6.58 -15.25 5.54
C HIS A 90 -6.56 -16.71 6.05
N ASP A 91 -6.40 -17.68 5.17
CA ASP A 91 -6.39 -19.12 5.46
C ASP A 91 -5.00 -19.72 5.14
N PRO A 92 -4.40 -20.51 6.05
CA PRO A 92 -3.09 -21.13 5.84
C PRO A 92 -3.02 -22.06 4.64
N ALA A 93 -4.07 -22.84 4.34
CA ALA A 93 -4.06 -23.76 3.21
C ALA A 93 -4.08 -22.97 1.88
N VAL A 94 -4.86 -21.90 1.81
CA VAL A 94 -4.88 -20.98 0.66
C VAL A 94 -3.51 -20.30 0.50
N ALA A 95 -2.85 -19.90 1.59
CA ALA A 95 -1.51 -19.32 1.54
C ALA A 95 -0.47 -20.31 0.99
N VAL A 96 -0.50 -21.58 1.45
CA VAL A 96 0.38 -22.65 0.94
C VAL A 96 0.21 -22.84 -0.57
N GLU A 97 -1.04 -22.93 -1.06
CA GLU A 97 -1.33 -23.09 -2.48
C GLU A 97 -0.79 -21.92 -3.29
N ARG A 98 -1.07 -20.68 -2.85
CA ARG A 98 -0.64 -19.46 -3.54
C ARG A 98 0.86 -19.30 -3.60
N ILE A 99 1.57 -19.49 -2.49
CA ILE A 99 3.03 -19.41 -2.44
C ILE A 99 3.64 -20.51 -3.29
N GLY A 100 3.07 -21.72 -3.29
CA GLY A 100 3.48 -22.80 -4.18
C GLY A 100 3.35 -22.42 -5.66
N ALA A 101 2.26 -21.75 -6.04
CA ALA A 101 2.06 -21.26 -7.41
C ALA A 101 3.03 -20.13 -7.82
N MET A 102 3.55 -19.36 -6.85
CA MET A 102 4.52 -18.28 -7.08
C MET A 102 5.97 -18.77 -7.14
N SER A 103 6.28 -19.93 -6.56
CA SER A 103 7.64 -20.47 -6.43
C SER A 103 8.37 -20.54 -7.79
N GLY A 104 9.54 -19.92 -7.87
CA GLY A 104 10.37 -19.86 -9.09
C GLY A 104 9.78 -19.02 -10.23
N ARG A 105 8.81 -18.17 -9.95
CA ARG A 105 8.08 -17.41 -10.97
C ARG A 105 8.13 -15.90 -10.72
N VAL A 106 7.58 -15.14 -11.64
CA VAL A 106 7.47 -13.69 -11.56
C VAL A 106 6.00 -13.31 -11.46
N GLY A 107 5.66 -12.55 -10.43
CA GLY A 107 4.35 -11.91 -10.30
C GLY A 107 4.48 -10.40 -10.31
N THR A 108 3.37 -9.69 -10.43
CA THR A 108 3.35 -8.23 -10.43
C THR A 108 2.54 -7.71 -9.25
N LEU A 109 3.13 -6.84 -8.46
CA LEU A 109 2.39 -6.11 -7.44
C LEU A 109 2.06 -4.70 -7.96
N HIS A 110 0.78 -4.35 -7.89
CA HIS A 110 0.26 -3.04 -8.24
C HIS A 110 -0.15 -2.32 -6.97
N THR A 111 0.36 -1.12 -6.75
CA THR A 111 -0.05 -0.27 -5.62
C THR A 111 -0.63 1.03 -6.14
N GLY A 112 -1.91 1.24 -5.87
CA GLY A 112 -2.63 2.46 -6.10
C GLY A 112 -2.44 3.44 -4.93
N HIS A 113 -2.29 4.71 -5.27
CA HIS A 113 -2.22 5.82 -4.33
C HIS A 113 -3.25 6.85 -4.76
N TRP A 114 -4.01 7.38 -3.80
CA TRP A 114 -4.94 8.46 -4.04
C TRP A 114 -4.81 9.52 -2.96
N LEU A 115 -4.50 10.75 -3.38
CA LEU A 115 -4.40 11.89 -2.47
C LEU A 115 -5.64 12.78 -2.64
N VAL A 116 -6.34 13.04 -1.54
CA VAL A 116 -7.41 14.04 -1.49
C VAL A 116 -6.90 15.28 -0.78
N ASP A 117 -6.93 16.42 -1.46
CA ASP A 117 -6.71 17.74 -0.83
C ASP A 117 -8.04 18.29 -0.29
N ALA A 118 -8.38 17.88 0.93
CA ALA A 118 -9.60 18.32 1.62
C ALA A 118 -9.46 19.71 2.29
N ARG A 119 -8.34 20.41 2.10
CA ARG A 119 -8.16 21.83 2.48
C ARG A 119 -8.92 22.76 1.54
N ARG A 120 -9.30 22.25 0.36
CA ARG A 120 -10.02 22.98 -0.69
C ARG A 120 -11.51 22.67 -0.67
N VAL A 121 -12.31 23.60 -1.19
CA VAL A 121 -13.75 23.41 -1.41
C VAL A 121 -14.06 23.82 -2.86
N PRO A 122 -14.47 22.88 -3.75
CA PRO A 122 -14.55 21.44 -3.50
C PRO A 122 -13.17 20.80 -3.29
N ALA A 123 -13.13 19.66 -2.57
CA ALA A 123 -11.93 18.87 -2.41
C ALA A 123 -11.46 18.32 -3.77
N LEU A 124 -10.14 18.28 -3.97
CA LEU A 124 -9.52 17.74 -5.18
C LEU A 124 -8.83 16.43 -4.89
N GLY A 125 -9.00 15.46 -5.77
CA GLY A 125 -8.35 14.15 -5.67
C GLY A 125 -7.46 13.88 -6.88
N GLU A 126 -6.29 13.27 -6.65
CA GLU A 126 -5.35 12.85 -7.69
C GLU A 126 -4.78 11.47 -7.36
N GLY A 127 -4.60 10.63 -8.37
CA GLY A 127 -4.15 9.26 -8.22
C GLY A 127 -2.85 8.96 -8.93
N SER A 128 -2.16 7.92 -8.45
CA SER A 128 -0.94 7.38 -9.06
C SER A 128 -0.87 5.87 -8.82
N ILE A 129 -0.42 5.12 -9.83
CA ILE A 129 -0.18 3.69 -9.75
C ILE A 129 1.32 3.43 -9.83
N ARG A 130 1.81 2.49 -9.04
CA ARG A 130 3.14 1.91 -9.18
C ARG A 130 3.02 0.40 -9.27
N SER A 131 3.68 -0.16 -10.28
CA SER A 131 3.74 -1.59 -10.50
C SER A 131 5.19 -2.06 -10.41
N ALA A 132 5.41 -3.22 -9.79
CA ALA A 132 6.73 -3.82 -9.67
C ALA A 132 6.64 -5.32 -9.91
N HIS A 133 7.58 -5.86 -10.70
CA HIS A 133 7.72 -7.29 -10.90
C HIS A 133 8.55 -7.90 -9.77
N VAL A 134 8.00 -8.91 -9.12
CA VAL A 134 8.62 -9.63 -8.02
C VAL A 134 9.03 -11.01 -8.50
N HIS A 135 10.32 -11.29 -8.45
CA HIS A 135 10.90 -12.57 -8.86
C HIS A 135 11.11 -13.44 -7.63
N PHE A 136 10.39 -14.55 -7.58
CA PHE A 136 10.47 -15.49 -6.47
C PHE A 136 11.51 -16.58 -6.74
N ALA A 137 12.32 -16.90 -5.72
CA ALA A 137 13.17 -18.07 -5.74
C ALA A 137 12.33 -19.37 -5.81
N PRO A 138 12.90 -20.47 -6.30
CA PRO A 138 12.29 -21.78 -6.12
C PRO A 138 12.22 -22.14 -4.63
N LEU A 139 11.02 -22.43 -4.12
CA LEU A 139 10.78 -22.82 -2.72
C LEU A 139 10.48 -24.31 -2.61
N SER A 140 11.05 -24.97 -1.61
CA SER A 140 10.63 -26.30 -1.23
C SER A 140 9.28 -26.29 -0.49
N ALA A 141 8.58 -27.41 -0.53
CA ALA A 141 7.33 -27.57 0.21
C ALA A 141 7.50 -27.37 1.74
N GLN A 142 8.70 -27.62 2.28
CA GLN A 142 8.98 -27.38 3.70
C GLN A 142 9.09 -25.88 4.00
N GLU A 143 9.87 -25.13 3.22
CA GLU A 143 9.99 -23.66 3.37
C GLU A 143 8.64 -22.97 3.28
N ILE A 144 7.77 -23.38 2.35
CA ILE A 144 6.42 -22.84 2.23
C ILE A 144 5.62 -23.07 3.52
N ARG A 145 5.63 -24.30 4.06
CA ARG A 145 4.92 -24.61 5.31
C ARG A 145 5.47 -23.82 6.49
N ASP A 146 6.80 -23.74 6.62
CA ASP A 146 7.45 -23.01 7.71
C ASP A 146 7.15 -21.53 7.66
N TYR A 147 7.14 -20.92 6.45
CA TYR A 147 6.78 -19.51 6.27
C TYR A 147 5.31 -19.27 6.62
N VAL A 148 4.39 -20.10 6.12
CA VAL A 148 2.96 -19.96 6.43
C VAL A 148 2.70 -20.15 7.93
N ALA A 149 3.41 -21.07 8.61
CA ALA A 149 3.27 -21.28 10.04
C ALA A 149 3.65 -20.04 10.88
N THR A 150 4.42 -19.09 10.34
CA THR A 150 4.70 -17.82 11.02
C THR A 150 3.48 -16.89 11.12
N GLY A 151 2.45 -17.13 10.32
CA GLY A 151 1.28 -16.25 10.18
C GLY A 151 1.53 -14.99 9.31
N GLU A 152 2.78 -14.65 9.02
CA GLU A 152 3.15 -13.42 8.31
C GLU A 152 2.45 -13.28 6.94
N PRO A 153 2.34 -14.31 6.07
CA PRO A 153 1.74 -14.19 4.76
C PRO A 153 0.21 -14.07 4.76
N LEU A 154 -0.47 -14.27 5.90
CA LEU A 154 -1.93 -14.40 5.92
C LEU A 154 -2.66 -13.06 5.73
N GLU A 155 -2.05 -11.95 6.16
CA GLU A 155 -2.68 -10.63 6.19
C GLU A 155 -2.14 -9.66 5.14
N VAL A 156 -1.44 -10.18 4.11
CA VAL A 156 -0.85 -9.37 3.05
C VAL A 156 -1.28 -9.82 1.66
N ALA A 157 -1.46 -8.87 0.73
CA ALA A 157 -1.76 -9.17 -0.66
C ALA A 157 -0.64 -10.00 -1.29
N GLY A 158 -1.00 -11.04 -2.04
CA GLY A 158 -0.04 -11.95 -2.66
C GLY A 158 0.62 -12.94 -1.71
N SER A 159 0.27 -12.94 -0.42
CA SER A 159 0.79 -13.91 0.57
C SER A 159 2.32 -13.86 0.76
N PHE A 160 2.95 -12.70 0.64
CA PHE A 160 4.38 -12.49 0.91
C PHE A 160 4.66 -11.08 1.42
N THR A 161 5.80 -10.90 2.08
CA THR A 161 6.31 -9.60 2.49
C THR A 161 7.71 -9.36 1.92
N LEU A 162 8.04 -8.13 1.57
CA LEU A 162 9.39 -7.73 1.16
C LEU A 162 10.21 -7.21 2.36
N ASP A 163 9.55 -6.72 3.38
CA ASP A 163 10.13 -6.12 4.59
C ASP A 163 10.12 -7.06 5.81
N GLY A 164 9.78 -8.33 5.61
CA GLY A 164 9.72 -9.36 6.62
C GLY A 164 10.46 -10.65 6.21
N ARG A 165 10.01 -11.79 6.76
CA ARG A 165 10.59 -13.13 6.47
C ARG A 165 10.43 -13.53 5.01
N GLY A 166 9.36 -13.09 4.35
CA GLY A 166 9.12 -13.33 2.93
C GLY A 166 10.24 -12.83 2.02
N SER A 167 11.04 -11.85 2.47
CA SER A 167 12.20 -11.35 1.73
C SER A 167 13.25 -12.42 1.42
N LEU A 168 13.32 -13.50 2.21
CA LEU A 168 14.21 -14.64 1.97
C LEU A 168 13.92 -15.36 0.64
N PHE A 169 12.73 -15.20 0.12
CA PHE A 169 12.21 -15.91 -1.05
C PHE A 169 12.07 -15.00 -2.28
N ILE A 170 12.58 -13.77 -2.20
CA ILE A 170 12.54 -12.80 -3.31
C ILE A 170 13.96 -12.56 -3.80
N GLU A 171 14.22 -12.96 -5.05
CA GLU A 171 15.54 -12.80 -5.68
C GLU A 171 15.74 -11.39 -6.22
N ARG A 172 14.66 -10.78 -6.77
CA ARG A 172 14.74 -9.48 -7.43
C ARG A 172 13.38 -8.79 -7.47
N VAL A 173 13.42 -7.47 -7.42
CA VAL A 173 12.28 -6.60 -7.69
C VAL A 173 12.65 -5.65 -8.82
N ASP A 174 11.86 -5.68 -9.91
CA ASP A 174 11.99 -4.72 -11.01
C ASP A 174 10.87 -3.69 -10.86
N GLY A 175 11.22 -2.49 -10.38
CA GLY A 175 10.29 -1.41 -10.07
C GLY A 175 10.56 -0.77 -8.71
N ASP A 176 9.53 -0.18 -8.09
CA ASP A 176 9.65 0.46 -6.78
C ASP A 176 9.47 -0.56 -5.64
N PRO A 177 10.52 -0.90 -4.87
CA PRO A 177 10.40 -1.85 -3.76
C PRO A 177 9.48 -1.34 -2.64
N ASN A 178 9.37 -0.02 -2.43
CA ASN A 178 8.44 0.52 -1.44
C ASN A 178 6.99 0.31 -1.85
N ALA A 179 6.69 0.35 -3.16
CA ALA A 179 5.36 -0.02 -3.66
C ALA A 179 5.04 -1.48 -3.37
N VAL A 180 6.03 -2.39 -3.42
CA VAL A 180 5.85 -3.80 -3.05
C VAL A 180 5.49 -3.95 -1.57
N ILE A 181 6.08 -3.14 -0.70
CA ILE A 181 5.72 -3.09 0.74
C ILE A 181 4.31 -2.51 0.94
N GLY A 182 3.84 -1.68 -0.01
CA GLY A 182 2.45 -1.19 -0.04
C GLY A 182 2.27 0.32 -0.12
N LEU A 183 3.36 1.12 -0.22
CA LEU A 183 3.30 2.57 -0.40
C LEU A 183 4.57 3.07 -1.08
N SER A 184 4.44 3.61 -2.29
CA SER A 184 5.55 4.26 -3.00
C SER A 184 5.80 5.67 -2.46
N LEU A 185 6.94 5.88 -1.83
CA LEU A 185 7.34 7.21 -1.36
C LEU A 185 7.53 8.19 -2.52
N THR A 186 7.96 7.71 -3.69
CA THR A 186 8.10 8.56 -4.88
C THR A 186 6.75 8.99 -5.43
N ALA A 187 5.75 8.10 -5.46
CA ALA A 187 4.39 8.45 -5.85
C ALA A 187 3.76 9.46 -4.88
N VAL A 188 3.92 9.25 -3.57
CA VAL A 188 3.43 10.19 -2.54
C VAL A 188 4.09 11.56 -2.70
N ARG A 189 5.40 11.61 -2.96
CA ARG A 189 6.12 12.86 -3.22
C ARG A 189 5.55 13.61 -4.44
N GLU A 190 5.26 12.91 -5.52
CA GLU A 190 4.68 13.50 -6.74
C GLU A 190 3.27 14.06 -6.47
N LEU A 191 2.41 13.29 -5.81
CA LEU A 191 1.05 13.70 -5.46
C LEU A 191 1.05 14.92 -4.51
N LEU A 192 1.92 14.93 -3.50
CA LEU A 192 2.04 16.08 -2.58
C LEU A 192 2.54 17.33 -3.33
N ARG A 193 3.51 17.16 -4.23
CA ARG A 193 4.02 18.27 -5.06
C ARG A 193 2.94 18.86 -5.95
N ALA A 194 2.04 18.04 -6.52
CA ALA A 194 0.94 18.51 -7.34
C ALA A 194 -0.04 19.44 -6.59
N VAL A 195 -0.17 19.23 -5.26
CA VAL A 195 -0.98 20.11 -4.39
C VAL A 195 -0.16 21.17 -3.66
N GLY A 196 1.08 21.42 -4.11
CA GLY A 196 1.94 22.50 -3.62
C GLY A 196 2.66 22.19 -2.30
N VAL A 197 2.79 20.91 -1.93
CA VAL A 197 3.45 20.50 -0.69
C VAL A 197 4.78 19.79 -1.01
N SER A 198 5.86 20.23 -0.34
CA SER A 198 7.16 19.57 -0.40
C SER A 198 7.32 18.63 0.79
N MET A 199 7.54 17.34 0.55
CA MET A 199 7.82 16.38 1.64
C MET A 199 9.03 16.78 2.48
N THR A 200 10.05 17.37 1.85
CA THR A 200 11.30 17.74 2.53
C THR A 200 11.13 18.92 3.50
N SER A 201 10.08 19.73 3.33
CA SER A 201 9.79 20.80 4.30
C SER A 201 9.39 20.28 5.69
N TRP A 202 8.93 19.03 5.77
CA TRP A 202 8.62 18.39 7.04
C TRP A 202 9.84 17.90 7.82
N TRP A 203 10.98 17.71 7.18
CA TRP A 203 12.22 17.28 7.84
C TRP A 203 12.77 18.33 8.81
N ASP A 204 12.67 19.62 8.43
CA ASP A 204 13.14 20.73 9.29
C ASP A 204 12.30 20.85 10.57
N ALA A 205 11.00 20.58 10.48
CA ALA A 205 10.10 20.59 11.62
C ALA A 205 10.35 19.43 12.61
N THR A 206 10.86 18.29 12.13
CA THR A 206 11.21 17.13 12.96
C THR A 206 12.58 17.28 13.63
N ALA A 207 13.53 17.91 12.96
CA ALA A 207 14.87 18.16 13.52
C ALA A 207 14.85 19.06 14.77
N GLN A 208 13.86 19.95 14.89
CA GLN A 208 13.68 20.85 16.04
C GLN A 208 13.01 20.18 17.25
N ARG A 209 12.51 18.94 17.13
CA ARG A 209 11.81 18.20 18.19
C ARG A 209 12.63 17.09 18.85
N SER A 210 13.91 16.91 18.48
CA SER A 210 14.78 15.96 19.16
C SER A 210 15.14 16.53 20.54
N PRO A 211 14.73 15.91 21.67
CA PRO A 211 15.20 16.32 22.97
C PRO A 211 16.70 16.00 23.09
N SER A 212 17.45 16.98 23.53
CA SER A 212 18.83 16.87 24.02
C SER A 212 18.89 15.99 25.26
#